data_91ebfd5827d7e6e6c8aa50a8df81bfe8
#
_entry.id   91ebfd5827d7e6e6c8aa50a8df81bfe8
#
_cell.length_a   1.000
_cell.length_b   1.000
_cell.length_c   1.000
_cell.angle_alpha   90.00
_cell.angle_beta   90.00
_cell.angle_gamma   90.00
#
_symmetry.space_group_name_H-M   'P 1'
#
loop_
_entity.id
_entity.type
_entity.pdbx_description
1 polymer ?
#
loop_
_entity_poly.entity_id
_entity_poly.type
_entity_poly.pdbx_seq_one_letter_code
_entity_poly.pdbx_strand_id
1 'polypeptide(L)'
;MVTTETRNLCDRCRKPLSVCYCHLIKRQDNHWPVEIVQHSRESRHAIGTSRIAELSLSSINVSEARDNKPFMPDPVQSARWENAVLIYPGTDSQDIRELADQAPRPFVFIDGTWRKSKAILLGSPFLQSLPRYSFQPGQQPRYRIRKAAQPDFYSTLEAIVEVLNSVEAAPANYSQLLDVMDWMIEQQLKFIDNDRI
;
A
#
# COMPACT_ATOMS: atom_id res chain seq x y z
N MET A 1 36.44 -18.38 2.70
CA MET A 1 35.08 -18.85 3.03
C MET A 1 34.30 -17.62 3.50
N VAL A 2 33.42 -17.08 2.67
CA VAL A 2 32.55 -15.98 3.08
C VAL A 2 31.37 -16.60 3.79
N THR A 3 31.34 -16.47 5.11
CA THR A 3 30.17 -16.84 5.92
C THR A 3 29.03 -15.91 5.56
N THR A 4 28.04 -16.42 4.82
CA THR A 4 26.75 -15.76 4.65
C THR A 4 26.06 -15.74 6.02
N GLU A 5 26.26 -14.67 6.79
CA GLU A 5 25.41 -14.41 7.95
C GLU A 5 23.96 -14.33 7.48
N THR A 6 23.17 -15.31 7.86
CA THR A 6 21.71 -15.28 7.72
C THR A 6 21.20 -14.06 8.46
N ARG A 7 20.77 -13.03 7.75
CA ARG A 7 20.22 -11.81 8.36
C ARG A 7 19.01 -12.21 9.18
N ASN A 8 19.10 -12.04 10.51
CA ASN A 8 17.98 -12.25 11.40
C ASN A 8 16.87 -11.26 11.06
N LEU A 9 15.77 -11.77 10.49
CA LEU A 9 14.60 -10.98 10.10
C LEU A 9 13.57 -10.96 11.22
N CYS A 10 12.89 -9.85 11.38
CA CYS A 10 11.75 -9.73 12.26
C CYS A 10 10.54 -10.50 11.68
N ASP A 11 9.93 -11.39 12.44
CA ASP A 11 8.78 -12.20 12.00
C ASP A 11 7.55 -11.35 11.66
N ARG A 12 7.40 -10.17 12.27
CA ARG A 12 6.28 -9.26 12.01
C ARG A 12 6.48 -8.39 10.78
N CYS A 13 7.50 -7.53 10.75
CA CYS A 13 7.71 -6.59 9.65
C CYS A 13 8.59 -7.15 8.52
N ARG A 14 9.20 -8.34 8.71
CA ARG A 14 10.09 -9.01 7.76
C ARG A 14 11.33 -8.19 7.37
N LYS A 15 11.71 -7.22 8.20
CA LYS A 15 12.94 -6.45 8.05
C LYS A 15 14.05 -7.04 8.92
N PRO A 16 15.34 -6.80 8.59
CA PRO A 16 16.43 -7.07 9.52
C PRO A 16 16.14 -6.46 10.90
N LEU A 17 16.51 -7.15 11.98
CA LEU A 17 16.23 -6.67 13.34
C LEU A 17 16.81 -5.29 13.62
N SER A 18 17.95 -4.95 13.01
CA SER A 18 18.61 -3.64 13.11
C SER A 18 17.76 -2.47 12.57
N VAL A 19 16.80 -2.74 11.69
CA VAL A 19 15.91 -1.75 11.07
C VAL A 19 14.44 -2.16 11.23
N CYS A 20 14.14 -2.89 12.29
CA CYS A 20 12.79 -3.29 12.63
C CYS A 20 11.98 -2.09 13.13
N TYR A 21 10.88 -1.77 12.45
CA TYR A 21 10.00 -0.66 12.81
C TYR A 21 8.77 -1.07 13.63
N CYS A 22 8.69 -2.32 14.09
CA CYS A 22 7.52 -2.81 14.84
C CYS A 22 7.24 -2.05 16.15
N HIS A 23 8.25 -1.43 16.74
CA HIS A 23 8.12 -0.60 17.94
C HIS A 23 7.41 0.74 17.68
N LEU A 24 7.34 1.17 16.42
CA LEU A 24 6.62 2.38 15.99
C LEU A 24 5.18 2.09 15.56
N ILE A 25 4.83 0.81 15.30
CA ILE A 25 3.51 0.42 14.84
C ILE A 25 2.48 0.65 15.95
N LYS A 26 1.49 1.46 15.65
CA LYS A 26 0.28 1.62 16.45
C LYS A 26 -0.90 1.13 15.63
N ARG A 27 -1.70 0.21 16.19
CA ARG A 27 -2.90 -0.28 15.53
C ARG A 27 -3.98 0.78 15.58
N GLN A 28 -4.63 0.99 14.45
CA GLN A 28 -5.71 1.97 14.27
C GLN A 28 -6.91 1.28 13.64
N ASP A 29 -8.09 1.62 14.13
CA ASP A 29 -9.33 1.16 13.53
C ASP A 29 -9.63 2.02 12.30
N ASN A 30 -10.04 1.35 11.23
CA ASN A 30 -10.54 1.96 10.01
C ASN A 30 -11.91 1.39 9.67
N HIS A 31 -12.86 2.27 9.39
CA HIS A 31 -14.24 1.90 9.07
C HIS A 31 -14.38 1.43 7.62
N TRP A 32 -13.55 1.96 6.73
CA TRP A 32 -13.49 1.55 5.33
C TRP A 32 -12.47 0.41 5.18
N PRO A 33 -12.92 -0.81 4.85
CA PRO A 33 -11.99 -1.94 4.67
C PRO A 33 -10.99 -1.67 3.55
N VAL A 34 -9.73 -2.03 3.78
CA VAL A 34 -8.65 -1.90 2.80
C VAL A 34 -8.30 -3.28 2.25
N GLU A 35 -8.32 -3.43 0.94
CA GLU A 35 -7.93 -4.63 0.22
C GLU A 35 -6.73 -4.30 -0.69
N ILE A 36 -5.62 -5.00 -0.52
CA ILE A 36 -4.41 -4.79 -1.34
C ILE A 36 -4.21 -6.00 -2.26
N VAL A 37 -4.17 -5.73 -3.56
CA VAL A 37 -3.73 -6.70 -4.57
C VAL A 37 -2.25 -6.46 -4.81
N GLN A 38 -1.40 -7.22 -4.12
CA GLN A 38 0.05 -7.04 -4.15
C GLN A 38 0.68 -7.92 -5.23
N HIS A 39 1.53 -7.33 -6.06
CA HIS A 39 2.33 -8.10 -7.00
C HIS A 39 3.29 -9.04 -6.25
N SER A 40 3.40 -10.30 -6.66
CA SER A 40 4.18 -11.37 -5.99
C SER A 40 5.63 -11.02 -5.65
N ARG A 41 6.26 -10.15 -6.43
CA ARG A 41 7.63 -9.70 -6.18
C ARG A 41 7.74 -8.54 -5.19
N GLU A 42 6.64 -7.85 -4.86
CA GLU A 42 6.66 -6.72 -3.91
C GLU A 42 6.63 -7.20 -2.46
N SER A 43 6.05 -8.35 -2.18
CA SER A 43 5.99 -8.93 -0.82
C SER A 43 7.38 -9.13 -0.19
N ARG A 44 8.42 -9.29 -1.03
CA ARG A 44 9.82 -9.46 -0.62
C ARG A 44 10.66 -8.19 -0.76
N HIS A 45 10.05 -7.08 -1.18
CA HIS A 45 10.81 -5.87 -1.45
C HIS A 45 11.24 -5.19 -0.14
N ALA A 46 12.54 -4.87 -0.03
CA ALA A 46 13.13 -4.28 1.18
C ALA A 46 12.46 -2.97 1.62
N ILE A 47 11.90 -2.22 0.69
CA ILE A 47 11.27 -0.91 0.92
C ILE A 47 9.77 -0.92 0.62
N GLY A 48 9.12 -2.09 0.63
CA GLY A 48 7.66 -2.18 0.46
C GLY A 48 6.92 -1.51 1.61
N THR A 49 6.01 -0.60 1.29
CA THR A 49 5.26 0.22 2.28
C THR A 49 3.94 -0.40 2.70
N SER A 50 3.35 -1.27 1.89
CA SER A 50 2.08 -1.97 2.17
C SER A 50 2.10 -2.77 3.48
N ARG A 51 3.29 -3.29 3.89
CA ARG A 51 3.43 -4.00 5.16
C ARG A 51 3.22 -3.11 6.39
N ILE A 52 3.51 -1.82 6.30
CA ILE A 52 3.21 -0.86 7.37
C ILE A 52 1.69 -0.74 7.53
N ALA A 53 0.95 -0.58 6.43
CA ALA A 53 -0.52 -0.54 6.48
C ALA A 53 -1.09 -1.84 7.07
N GLU A 54 -0.61 -3.01 6.61
CA GLU A 54 -1.06 -4.33 7.08
C GLU A 54 -0.87 -4.51 8.60
N LEU A 55 0.20 -3.96 9.15
CA LEU A 55 0.47 -4.05 10.59
C LEU A 55 -0.28 -3.00 11.42
N SER A 56 -0.68 -1.90 10.81
CA SER A 56 -1.26 -0.74 11.50
C SER A 56 -2.79 -0.69 11.43
N LEU A 57 -3.42 -1.14 10.34
CA LEU A 57 -4.87 -1.06 10.18
C LEU A 57 -5.57 -2.30 10.74
N SER A 58 -6.76 -2.12 11.31
CA SER A 58 -7.57 -3.23 11.86
C SER A 58 -8.35 -3.97 10.78
N SER A 59 -8.83 -3.25 9.77
CA SER A 59 -9.63 -3.79 8.66
C SER A 59 -8.84 -3.72 7.35
N ILE A 60 -7.91 -4.66 7.18
CA ILE A 60 -7.04 -4.74 5.99
C ILE A 60 -6.75 -6.19 5.61
N ASN A 61 -6.71 -6.46 4.31
CA ASN A 61 -6.29 -7.75 3.77
C ASN A 61 -5.33 -7.54 2.60
N VAL A 62 -4.40 -8.49 2.42
CA VAL A 62 -3.44 -8.49 1.32
C VAL A 62 -3.56 -9.79 0.54
N SER A 63 -3.75 -9.68 -0.77
CA SER A 63 -3.86 -10.78 -1.71
C SER A 63 -2.76 -10.71 -2.75
N GLU A 64 -2.20 -11.85 -3.13
CA GLU A 64 -1.11 -11.91 -4.09
C GLU A 64 -1.63 -11.97 -5.54
N ALA A 65 -1.17 -11.03 -6.38
CA ALA A 65 -1.30 -11.12 -7.82
C ALA A 65 -0.04 -11.72 -8.44
N ARG A 66 -0.20 -12.76 -9.25
CA ARG A 66 0.92 -13.47 -9.90
C ARG A 66 1.17 -12.93 -11.31
N ASP A 67 2.44 -12.95 -11.71
CA ASP A 67 2.83 -12.61 -13.08
C ASP A 67 2.02 -13.44 -14.10
N ASN A 68 1.56 -12.78 -15.16
CA ASN A 68 0.89 -13.39 -16.29
C ASN A 68 -0.40 -14.19 -15.96
N LYS A 69 -1.02 -13.95 -14.81
CA LYS A 69 -2.32 -14.52 -14.45
C LYS A 69 -3.31 -13.42 -14.11
N PRO A 70 -4.55 -13.46 -14.63
CA PRO A 70 -5.61 -12.58 -14.16
C PRO A 70 -5.76 -12.68 -12.64
N PHE A 71 -5.88 -11.56 -11.96
CA PHE A 71 -6.29 -11.60 -10.57
C PHE A 71 -7.80 -11.85 -10.52
N MET A 72 -8.19 -12.87 -9.76
CA MET A 72 -9.56 -13.18 -9.44
C MET A 72 -9.65 -13.40 -7.93
N PRO A 73 -10.58 -12.74 -7.24
CA PRO A 73 -10.81 -13.02 -5.83
C PRO A 73 -11.33 -14.45 -5.65
N ASP A 74 -10.90 -15.11 -4.58
CA ASP A 74 -11.51 -16.36 -4.16
C ASP A 74 -12.96 -16.14 -3.64
N PRO A 75 -13.76 -17.20 -3.38
CA PRO A 75 -15.14 -17.02 -2.92
C PRO A 75 -15.29 -16.20 -1.64
N VAL A 76 -14.34 -16.32 -0.69
CA VAL A 76 -14.37 -15.54 0.57
C VAL A 76 -14.05 -14.08 0.30
N GLN A 77 -13.08 -13.80 -0.54
CA GLN A 77 -12.77 -12.44 -0.99
C GLN A 77 -13.92 -11.84 -1.79
N SER A 78 -14.52 -12.60 -2.71
CA SER A 78 -15.65 -12.14 -3.51
C SER A 78 -16.81 -11.66 -2.64
N ALA A 79 -17.13 -12.38 -1.56
CA ALA A 79 -18.15 -11.98 -0.60
C ALA A 79 -17.77 -10.68 0.14
N ARG A 80 -16.48 -10.51 0.51
CA ARG A 80 -16.02 -9.28 1.15
C ARG A 80 -15.98 -8.09 0.19
N TRP A 81 -15.79 -8.33 -1.10
CA TRP A 81 -15.67 -7.30 -2.13
C TRP A 81 -17.00 -6.90 -2.76
N GLU A 82 -18.10 -7.32 -2.16
CA GLU A 82 -19.40 -6.81 -2.55
C GLU A 82 -19.40 -5.28 -2.43
N ASN A 83 -19.72 -4.61 -3.52
CA ASN A 83 -19.67 -3.14 -3.66
C ASN A 83 -18.26 -2.51 -3.50
N ALA A 84 -17.18 -3.29 -3.62
CA ALA A 84 -15.83 -2.76 -3.59
C ALA A 84 -15.58 -1.74 -4.72
N VAL A 85 -14.68 -0.80 -4.47
CA VAL A 85 -14.24 0.18 -5.46
C VAL A 85 -12.72 0.11 -5.63
N LEU A 86 -12.25 0.32 -6.85
CA LEU A 86 -10.84 0.34 -7.18
C LEU A 86 -10.28 1.76 -7.03
N ILE A 87 -9.25 1.91 -6.22
CA ILE A 87 -8.51 3.17 -6.10
C ILE A 87 -7.37 3.15 -7.13
N TYR A 88 -7.60 3.83 -8.25
CA TYR A 88 -6.64 3.87 -9.34
C TYR A 88 -6.89 5.09 -10.24
N PRO A 89 -5.86 5.90 -10.57
CA PRO A 89 -6.05 7.07 -11.42
C PRO A 89 -6.42 6.68 -12.86
N GLY A 90 -7.25 7.49 -13.48
CA GLY A 90 -7.67 7.31 -14.87
C GLY A 90 -8.69 8.36 -15.28
N THR A 91 -8.93 8.49 -16.58
CA THR A 91 -9.89 9.46 -17.13
C THR A 91 -11.35 9.15 -16.77
N ASP A 92 -11.60 7.92 -16.38
CA ASP A 92 -12.90 7.37 -15.96
C ASP A 92 -13.03 7.23 -14.43
N SER A 93 -12.07 7.76 -13.66
CA SER A 93 -12.13 7.72 -12.19
C SER A 93 -12.94 8.91 -11.66
N GLN A 94 -13.78 8.61 -10.64
CA GLN A 94 -14.53 9.59 -9.88
C GLN A 94 -13.68 10.11 -8.71
N ASP A 95 -14.06 11.23 -8.10
CA ASP A 95 -13.35 11.76 -6.93
C ASP A 95 -13.73 10.94 -5.69
N ILE A 96 -12.71 10.49 -4.93
CA ILE A 96 -12.93 9.69 -3.71
C ILE A 96 -13.80 10.41 -2.68
N ARG A 97 -13.78 11.72 -2.64
CA ARG A 97 -14.59 12.54 -1.70
C ARG A 97 -16.09 12.39 -1.91
N GLU A 98 -16.53 11.92 -3.07
CA GLU A 98 -17.94 11.62 -3.33
C GLU A 98 -18.46 10.45 -2.48
N LEU A 99 -17.57 9.68 -1.88
CA LEU A 99 -17.92 8.57 -1.00
C LEU A 99 -18.02 8.94 0.49
N ALA A 100 -17.57 10.13 0.91
CA ALA A 100 -17.44 10.49 2.32
C ALA A 100 -18.74 10.35 3.14
N ASP A 101 -19.91 10.63 2.50
CA ASP A 101 -21.21 10.53 3.14
C ASP A 101 -21.94 9.19 2.85
N GLN A 102 -21.24 8.23 2.25
CA GLN A 102 -21.80 6.93 1.91
C GLN A 102 -21.45 5.85 2.94
N ALA A 103 -22.18 4.74 2.89
CA ALA A 103 -21.86 3.58 3.70
C ALA A 103 -20.46 3.02 3.33
N PRO A 104 -19.63 2.66 4.33
CA PRO A 104 -18.30 2.10 4.08
C PRO A 104 -18.35 0.86 3.18
N ARG A 105 -17.40 0.78 2.27
CA ARG A 105 -17.20 -0.33 1.34
C ARG A 105 -15.71 -0.59 1.14
N PRO A 106 -15.30 -1.77 0.67
CA PRO A 106 -13.88 -2.08 0.51
C PRO A 106 -13.21 -1.19 -0.55
N PHE A 107 -12.06 -0.64 -0.19
CA PHE A 107 -11.14 0.03 -1.10
C PHE A 107 -10.07 -0.92 -1.58
N VAL A 108 -10.00 -1.16 -2.88
CA VAL A 108 -9.04 -2.04 -3.51
C VAL A 108 -7.87 -1.21 -4.05
N PHE A 109 -6.67 -1.49 -3.57
CA PHE A 109 -5.42 -0.89 -4.05
C PHE A 109 -4.57 -1.95 -4.76
N ILE A 110 -3.87 -1.56 -5.83
CA ILE A 110 -2.93 -2.44 -6.51
C ILE A 110 -1.51 -2.04 -6.11
N ASP A 111 -0.80 -2.91 -5.40
CA ASP A 111 0.56 -2.66 -4.92
C ASP A 111 1.62 -3.24 -5.86
N GLY A 112 2.41 -2.35 -6.42
CA GLY A 112 3.47 -2.67 -7.36
C GLY A 112 4.11 -1.41 -7.95
N THR A 113 5.14 -1.59 -8.77
CA THR A 113 5.57 -0.48 -9.63
C THR A 113 4.45 -0.13 -10.61
N TRP A 114 4.40 1.11 -11.11
CA TRP A 114 3.37 1.54 -12.06
C TRP A 114 3.19 0.60 -13.25
N ARG A 115 4.30 0.09 -13.79
CA ARG A 115 4.26 -0.91 -14.87
C ARG A 115 3.58 -2.20 -14.42
N LYS A 116 3.88 -2.67 -13.20
CA LYS A 116 3.30 -3.90 -12.65
C LYS A 116 1.83 -3.71 -12.28
N SER A 117 1.48 -2.60 -11.61
CA SER A 117 0.09 -2.31 -11.23
C SER A 117 -0.80 -2.15 -12.45
N LYS A 118 -0.32 -1.47 -13.50
CA LYS A 118 -1.02 -1.38 -14.79
C LYS A 118 -1.18 -2.75 -15.46
N ALA A 119 -0.16 -3.62 -15.41
CA ALA A 119 -0.25 -4.96 -15.97
C ALA A 119 -1.26 -5.84 -15.22
N ILE A 120 -1.30 -5.76 -13.88
CA ILE A 120 -2.30 -6.45 -13.06
C ILE A 120 -3.70 -5.96 -13.42
N LEU A 121 -3.91 -4.64 -13.48
CA LEU A 121 -5.22 -4.07 -13.81
C LEU A 121 -5.69 -4.51 -15.20
N LEU A 122 -4.86 -4.32 -16.22
CA LEU A 122 -5.23 -4.67 -17.60
C LEU A 122 -5.38 -6.18 -17.81
N GLY A 123 -4.66 -7.00 -17.07
CA GLY A 123 -4.75 -8.45 -17.12
C GLY A 123 -5.93 -9.04 -16.32
N SER A 124 -6.68 -8.23 -15.56
CA SER A 124 -7.72 -8.70 -14.63
C SER A 124 -9.07 -8.09 -14.95
N PRO A 125 -9.93 -8.76 -15.75
CA PRO A 125 -11.27 -8.28 -16.08
C PRO A 125 -12.10 -7.94 -14.84
N PHE A 126 -11.94 -8.70 -13.76
CA PHE A 126 -12.60 -8.42 -12.50
C PHE A 126 -12.22 -7.05 -11.93
N LEU A 127 -10.92 -6.72 -11.85
CA LEU A 127 -10.49 -5.40 -11.35
C LEU A 127 -10.94 -4.26 -12.27
N GLN A 128 -11.02 -4.50 -13.56
CA GLN A 128 -11.51 -3.52 -14.53
C GLN A 128 -13.01 -3.26 -14.40
N SER A 129 -13.78 -4.23 -13.90
CA SER A 129 -15.23 -4.08 -13.70
C SER A 129 -15.60 -3.29 -12.44
N LEU A 130 -14.66 -3.09 -11.51
CA LEU A 130 -14.92 -2.30 -10.30
C LEU A 130 -15.09 -0.82 -10.63
N PRO A 131 -16.04 -0.12 -9.98
CA PRO A 131 -16.11 1.34 -10.03
C PRO A 131 -14.77 1.94 -9.63
N ARG A 132 -14.28 2.91 -10.39
CA ARG A 132 -12.95 3.47 -10.19
C ARG A 132 -13.02 4.85 -9.55
N TYR A 133 -12.22 5.03 -8.51
CA TYR A 133 -12.06 6.29 -7.81
C TYR A 133 -10.59 6.70 -7.75
N SER A 134 -10.35 8.00 -7.65
CA SER A 134 -9.03 8.58 -7.45
C SER A 134 -9.10 9.77 -6.50
N PHE A 135 -7.96 10.19 -5.99
CA PHE A 135 -7.85 11.37 -5.15
C PHE A 135 -6.98 12.42 -5.84
N GLN A 136 -7.21 13.67 -5.50
CA GLN A 136 -6.31 14.77 -5.88
C GLN A 136 -5.21 14.86 -4.82
N PRO A 137 -3.93 14.75 -5.22
CA PRO A 137 -2.83 14.86 -4.27
C PRO A 137 -2.88 16.20 -3.52
N GLY A 138 -3.06 16.15 -2.19
CA GLY A 138 -3.05 17.36 -1.34
C GLY A 138 -1.65 17.83 -0.96
N GLN A 139 -0.66 16.95 -1.02
CA GLN A 139 0.73 17.21 -0.64
C GLN A 139 1.70 16.50 -1.59
N GLN A 140 2.96 16.91 -1.59
CA GLN A 140 3.98 16.18 -2.33
C GLN A 140 4.26 14.82 -1.69
N PRO A 141 4.52 13.75 -2.49
CA PRO A 141 4.86 12.44 -1.96
C PRO A 141 6.06 12.48 -1.03
N ARG A 142 5.96 11.81 0.12
CA ARG A 142 7.06 11.68 1.10
C ARG A 142 8.04 10.55 0.71
N TYR A 143 7.58 9.59 -0.09
CA TYR A 143 8.36 8.41 -0.47
C TYR A 143 9.48 8.74 -1.46
N ARG A 144 10.68 9.10 -0.95
CA ARG A 144 11.81 9.66 -1.71
C ARG A 144 12.87 8.63 -2.14
N ILE A 145 12.79 7.38 -1.68
CA ILE A 145 13.83 6.36 -1.94
C ILE A 145 13.84 5.86 -3.38
N ARG A 146 12.69 5.78 -4.03
CA ARG A 146 12.63 5.43 -5.45
C ARG A 146 12.75 6.71 -6.28
N LYS A 147 13.62 6.69 -7.31
CA LYS A 147 13.46 7.62 -8.43
C LYS A 147 12.07 7.32 -9.02
N ALA A 148 11.07 8.04 -8.56
CA ALA A 148 9.75 7.96 -9.15
C ALA A 148 9.86 8.31 -10.62
N ALA A 149 9.17 7.58 -11.48
CA ALA A 149 9.15 7.87 -12.91
C ALA A 149 8.50 9.26 -13.19
N GLN A 150 7.75 9.78 -12.21
CA GLN A 150 7.18 11.13 -12.18
C GLN A 150 7.12 11.63 -10.73
N PRO A 151 7.22 12.95 -10.50
CA PRO A 151 7.24 13.55 -9.16
C PRO A 151 5.97 13.32 -8.33
N ASP A 152 4.85 12.99 -8.97
CA ASP A 152 3.53 12.90 -8.32
C ASP A 152 3.11 11.45 -7.99
N PHE A 153 4.05 10.50 -7.99
CA PHE A 153 3.72 9.11 -7.72
C PHE A 153 3.75 8.78 -6.23
N TYR A 154 2.57 8.50 -5.70
CA TYR A 154 2.34 8.04 -4.35
C TYR A 154 2.73 6.56 -4.18
N SER A 155 3.31 6.21 -3.02
CA SER A 155 3.39 4.82 -2.60
C SER A 155 2.00 4.30 -2.22
N THR A 156 1.83 2.97 -2.20
CA THR A 156 0.56 2.35 -1.79
C THR A 156 0.11 2.81 -0.40
N LEU A 157 1.06 2.97 0.55
CA LEU A 157 0.75 3.46 1.89
C LEU A 157 0.24 4.91 1.88
N GLU A 158 0.90 5.78 1.13
CA GLU A 158 0.47 7.19 1.00
C GLU A 158 -0.92 7.27 0.37
N ALA A 159 -1.17 6.48 -0.66
CA ALA A 159 -2.50 6.43 -1.28
C ALA A 159 -3.58 5.94 -0.29
N ILE A 160 -3.29 4.93 0.53
CA ILE A 160 -4.20 4.45 1.58
C ILE A 160 -4.49 5.55 2.59
N VAL A 161 -3.45 6.23 3.09
CA VAL A 161 -3.59 7.30 4.08
C VAL A 161 -4.42 8.46 3.53
N GLU A 162 -4.13 8.90 2.30
CA GLU A 162 -4.86 10.00 1.66
C GLU A 162 -6.34 9.66 1.47
N VAL A 163 -6.63 8.46 0.98
CA VAL A 163 -8.01 8.00 0.75
C VAL A 163 -8.78 7.90 2.07
N LEU A 164 -8.23 7.24 3.09
CA LEU A 164 -8.91 7.08 4.37
C LEU A 164 -9.14 8.44 5.06
N ASN A 165 -8.17 9.34 5.04
CA ASN A 165 -8.33 10.70 5.59
C ASN A 165 -9.36 11.53 4.81
N SER A 166 -9.63 11.20 3.54
CA SER A 166 -10.60 11.92 2.71
C SER A 166 -12.06 11.51 2.97
N VAL A 167 -12.28 10.27 3.46
CA VAL A 167 -13.64 9.71 3.61
C VAL A 167 -14.04 9.45 5.06
N GLU A 168 -13.08 9.29 5.96
CA GLU A 168 -13.38 9.05 7.37
C GLU A 168 -13.45 10.36 8.15
N ALA A 169 -14.53 10.51 8.92
CA ALA A 169 -14.73 11.69 9.75
C ALA A 169 -13.66 11.81 10.85
N ALA A 170 -13.33 13.03 11.26
CA ALA A 170 -12.49 13.26 12.43
C ALA A 170 -13.08 12.53 13.67
N PRO A 171 -12.24 11.97 14.58
CA PRO A 171 -10.81 12.23 14.72
C PRO A 171 -9.88 11.27 13.97
N ALA A 172 -10.35 10.50 12.98
CA ALA A 172 -9.51 9.59 12.22
C ALA A 172 -8.33 10.36 11.59
N ASN A 173 -7.12 9.92 11.86
CA ASN A 173 -5.91 10.48 11.30
C ASN A 173 -4.87 9.37 11.09
N TYR A 174 -4.70 9.01 9.83
CA TYR A 174 -3.80 7.93 9.43
C TYR A 174 -2.37 8.42 9.11
N SER A 175 -2.09 9.71 9.27
CA SER A 175 -0.77 10.30 8.97
C SER A 175 0.36 9.68 9.79
N GLN A 176 0.07 9.12 10.97
CA GLN A 176 1.05 8.40 11.79
C GLN A 176 1.68 7.19 11.07
N LEU A 177 0.97 6.58 10.10
CA LEU A 177 1.52 5.50 9.29
C LEU A 177 2.66 6.01 8.40
N LEU A 178 2.59 7.27 7.96
CA LEU A 178 3.63 7.90 7.17
C LEU A 178 4.89 8.19 7.99
N ASP A 179 4.76 8.45 9.29
CA ASP A 179 5.92 8.66 10.18
C ASP A 179 6.74 7.36 10.31
N VAL A 180 6.07 6.20 10.34
CA VAL A 180 6.75 4.88 10.29
C VAL A 180 7.46 4.68 8.95
N MET A 181 6.86 5.10 7.86
CA MET A 181 7.48 5.06 6.53
C MET A 181 8.70 5.98 6.46
N ASP A 182 8.60 7.20 6.95
CA ASP A 182 9.70 8.17 6.98
C ASP A 182 10.88 7.61 7.78
N TRP A 183 10.64 7.04 8.96
CA TRP A 183 11.66 6.38 9.75
C TRP A 183 12.32 5.22 8.98
N MET A 184 11.53 4.36 8.32
CA MET A 184 12.04 3.27 7.51
C MET A 184 12.94 3.79 6.37
N ILE A 185 12.54 4.88 5.73
CA ILE A 185 13.31 5.55 4.66
C ILE A 185 14.65 6.05 5.19
N GLU A 186 14.65 6.72 6.33
CA GLU A 186 15.86 7.25 6.95
C GLU A 186 16.86 6.13 7.30
N GLN A 187 16.39 5.00 7.84
CA GLN A 187 17.28 3.88 8.11
C GLN A 187 17.91 3.33 6.82
N GLN A 188 17.15 3.25 5.73
CA GLN A 188 17.67 2.78 4.44
C GLN A 188 18.73 3.74 3.85
N LEU A 189 18.50 5.04 3.96
CA LEU A 189 19.47 6.03 3.47
C LEU A 189 20.80 5.95 4.20
N LYS A 190 20.80 5.74 5.53
CA LYS A 190 22.03 5.53 6.31
C LYS A 190 22.88 4.36 5.82
N PHE A 191 22.27 3.29 5.32
CA PHE A 191 22.99 2.15 4.75
C PHE A 191 23.61 2.47 3.39
N ILE A 192 22.91 3.23 2.54
CA ILE A 192 23.38 3.61 1.22
C ILE A 192 24.62 4.53 1.32
N ASP A 193 24.63 5.42 2.30
CA ASP A 193 25.75 6.35 2.52
C ASP A 193 26.98 5.63 3.10
N ASN A 194 26.78 4.63 3.96
CA ASN A 194 27.87 3.83 4.53
C ASN A 194 28.55 2.88 3.52
N ASP A 195 27.83 2.43 2.48
CA ASP A 195 28.41 1.57 1.42
C ASP A 195 29.18 2.38 0.35
N ARG A 196 29.23 3.72 0.47
CA ARG A 196 29.95 4.61 -0.46
C ARG A 196 31.27 5.17 0.10
N ILE A 197 31.64 4.79 1.31
CA ILE A 197 32.92 5.12 1.97
C ILE A 197 33.81 3.86 1.97
#